data_5cac913b6aefb2a0c47abb002be0fd0d
#
_entry.id   5cac913b6aefb2a0c47abb002be0fd0d
#
_cell.length_a   1.000
_cell.length_b   1.000
_cell.length_c   1.000
_cell.angle_alpha   90.00
_cell.angle_beta   90.00
_cell.angle_gamma   90.00
#
_symmetry.space_group_name_H-M   'P 1'
#
loop_
_entity.id
_entity.type
_entity.pdbx_description
1 polymer ?
#
loop_
_entity_poly.entity_id
_entity_poly.type
_entity_poly.pdbx_seq_one_letter_code
_entity_poly.pdbx_strand_id
1 'polypeptide(L)'
;MIYYGDEYAMPGANDPDCRRGMYWDEEYQDKEMYEWYKRLIQVRKSHACIVEGELAGSVTEDEEGTIVLIRKNGEETIAMIFNCSSSAKKFMSTRRSTICLPKTPLMEM
;
A
#
# COMPACT_ATOMS: atom_id res chain seq x y z
N MET A 1 6.83 0.88 -8.55
CA MET A 1 8.16 0.22 -8.67
C MET A 1 8.56 -0.16 -7.26
N ILE A 2 9.09 -1.35 -7.07
CA ILE A 2 9.69 -1.81 -5.81
C ILE A 2 11.19 -1.84 -6.05
N TYR A 3 11.97 -1.17 -5.22
CA TYR A 3 13.42 -1.24 -5.24
C TYR A 3 13.86 -2.42 -4.38
N TYR A 4 14.99 -3.05 -4.71
CA TYR A 4 15.44 -4.23 -3.96
C TYR A 4 15.67 -3.92 -2.49
N GLY A 5 15.14 -4.76 -1.61
CA GLY A 5 15.21 -4.59 -0.17
C GLY A 5 14.03 -3.84 0.45
N ASP A 6 13.21 -3.12 -0.33
CA ASP A 6 11.99 -2.46 0.19
C ASP A 6 11.06 -3.48 0.84
N GLU A 7 10.96 -4.68 0.24
CA GLU A 7 10.12 -5.78 0.72
C GLU A 7 10.54 -6.34 2.07
N TYR A 8 11.77 -6.05 2.50
CA TYR A 8 12.31 -6.46 3.80
C TYR A 8 12.58 -5.27 4.72
N ALA A 9 12.08 -4.08 4.41
CA ALA A 9 12.34 -2.84 5.13
C ALA A 9 13.83 -2.54 5.32
N MET A 10 14.63 -2.85 4.30
CA MET A 10 16.08 -2.62 4.32
C MET A 10 16.39 -1.14 4.48
N PRO A 11 17.15 -0.71 5.48
CA PRO A 11 17.42 0.70 5.69
C PRO A 11 18.36 1.26 4.61
N GLY A 12 18.20 2.53 4.31
CA GLY A 12 19.08 3.27 3.41
C GLY A 12 19.03 4.76 3.74
N ALA A 13 20.14 5.45 3.47
CA ALA A 13 20.25 6.88 3.56
C ALA A 13 20.52 7.48 2.16
N ASN A 14 21.10 8.67 2.09
CA ASN A 14 21.49 9.28 0.85
C ASN A 14 22.55 8.46 0.10
N ASP A 15 22.65 8.66 -1.21
CA ASP A 15 23.65 8.01 -2.05
C ASP A 15 25.08 8.20 -1.51
N PRO A 16 25.92 7.16 -1.44
CA PRO A 16 25.73 5.82 -1.99
C PRO A 16 25.04 4.80 -1.09
N ASP A 17 24.62 5.15 0.12
CA ASP A 17 24.12 4.22 1.14
C ASP A 17 22.82 3.52 0.71
N CYS A 18 21.98 4.19 -0.08
CA CYS A 18 20.76 3.58 -0.67
C CYS A 18 21.05 2.46 -1.68
N ARG A 19 22.32 2.25 -2.06
CA ARG A 19 22.77 1.21 -3.00
C ARG A 19 23.64 0.14 -2.33
N ARG A 20 23.44 -0.10 -1.03
CA ARG A 20 24.17 -1.15 -0.31
C ARG A 20 23.77 -2.55 -0.82
N GLY A 21 24.58 -3.56 -0.53
CA GLY A 21 24.29 -4.95 -0.88
C GLY A 21 23.01 -5.45 -0.25
N MET A 22 22.32 -6.38 -0.92
CA MET A 22 21.11 -7.02 -0.39
C MET A 22 21.40 -7.79 0.90
N TYR A 23 20.52 -7.69 1.89
CA TYR A 23 20.59 -8.47 3.12
C TYR A 23 19.99 -9.87 2.87
N TRP A 24 20.87 -10.87 2.73
CA TRP A 24 20.46 -12.25 2.49
C TRP A 24 20.22 -13.03 3.79
N ASP A 25 20.80 -12.57 4.90
CA ASP A 25 20.61 -13.21 6.20
C ASP A 25 19.23 -12.87 6.75
N GLU A 26 18.48 -13.91 7.12
CA GLU A 26 17.09 -13.76 7.55
C GLU A 26 16.90 -12.93 8.81
N GLU A 27 17.93 -12.82 9.67
CA GLU A 27 17.90 -12.03 10.89
C GLU A 27 17.76 -10.51 10.65
N TYR A 28 18.15 -10.04 9.43
CA TYR A 28 18.04 -8.63 9.03
C TYR A 28 16.82 -8.34 8.16
N GLN A 29 15.97 -9.33 7.94
CA GLN A 29 14.81 -9.22 7.07
C GLN A 29 13.52 -9.05 7.87
N ASP A 30 12.78 -7.98 7.60
CA ASP A 30 11.42 -7.81 8.13
C ASP A 30 10.44 -8.74 7.38
N LYS A 31 10.12 -9.87 8.01
CA LYS A 31 9.20 -10.87 7.44
C LYS A 31 7.76 -10.36 7.39
N GLU A 32 7.36 -9.47 8.28
CA GLU A 32 6.03 -8.88 8.29
C GLU A 32 5.85 -7.94 7.08
N MET A 33 6.85 -7.10 6.81
CA MET A 33 6.89 -6.25 5.63
C MET A 33 6.84 -7.08 4.35
N TYR A 34 7.61 -8.17 4.28
CA TYR A 34 7.60 -9.07 3.14
C TYR A 34 6.21 -9.67 2.85
N GLU A 35 5.53 -10.17 3.88
CA GLU A 35 4.17 -10.69 3.73
C GLU A 35 3.17 -9.59 3.35
N TRP A 36 3.38 -8.37 3.79
CA TRP A 36 2.60 -7.21 3.38
C TRP A 36 2.74 -6.93 1.89
N TYR A 37 3.96 -6.86 1.38
CA TYR A 37 4.23 -6.71 -0.05
C TYR A 37 3.59 -7.83 -0.89
N LYS A 38 3.71 -9.07 -0.45
CA LYS A 38 3.07 -10.21 -1.13
C LYS A 38 1.56 -10.03 -1.26
N ARG A 39 0.91 -9.62 -0.18
CA ARG A 39 -0.55 -9.37 -0.17
C ARG A 39 -0.94 -8.24 -1.12
N LEU A 40 -0.23 -7.13 -1.09
CA LEU A 40 -0.49 -6.01 -1.99
C LEU A 40 -0.30 -6.39 -3.46
N ILE A 41 0.73 -7.15 -3.78
CA ILE A 41 0.97 -7.68 -5.13
C ILE A 41 -0.17 -8.62 -5.54
N GLN A 42 -0.64 -9.48 -4.64
CA GLN A 42 -1.77 -10.37 -4.91
C GLN A 42 -3.05 -9.60 -5.18
N VAL A 43 -3.38 -8.59 -4.36
CA VAL A 43 -4.54 -7.72 -4.60
C VAL A 43 -4.43 -7.05 -5.96
N ARG A 44 -3.26 -6.49 -6.30
CA ARG A 44 -3.02 -5.86 -7.60
C ARG A 44 -3.23 -6.84 -8.76
N LYS A 45 -2.79 -8.09 -8.64
CA LYS A 45 -2.94 -9.13 -9.67
C LYS A 45 -4.36 -9.67 -9.79
N SER A 46 -5.13 -9.66 -8.69
CA SER A 46 -6.50 -10.19 -8.65
C SER A 46 -7.53 -9.22 -9.24
N HIS A 47 -7.17 -7.94 -9.36
CA HIS A 47 -8.09 -6.90 -9.79
C HIS A 47 -7.52 -6.15 -11.02
N ALA A 48 -7.97 -6.53 -12.20
CA ALA A 48 -7.56 -5.88 -13.45
C ALA A 48 -7.78 -4.36 -13.43
N CYS A 49 -8.83 -3.92 -12.74
CA CYS A 49 -9.15 -2.50 -12.56
C CYS A 49 -8.00 -1.70 -11.92
N ILE A 50 -7.19 -2.30 -11.03
CA ILE A 50 -6.03 -1.63 -10.42
C ILE A 50 -4.92 -1.38 -11.46
N VAL A 51 -4.78 -2.26 -12.43
CA VAL A 51 -3.71 -2.21 -13.44
C VAL A 51 -4.15 -1.45 -14.69
N GLU A 52 -5.31 -1.79 -15.23
CA GLU A 52 -5.80 -1.36 -16.53
C GLU A 52 -6.88 -0.28 -16.46
N GLY A 53 -7.51 -0.11 -15.29
CA GLY A 53 -8.57 0.87 -15.09
C GLY A 53 -8.07 2.31 -15.22
N GLU A 54 -8.96 3.19 -15.67
CA GLU A 54 -8.74 4.63 -15.66
C GLU A 54 -8.79 5.19 -14.23
N LEU A 55 -8.10 6.29 -13.97
CA LEU A 55 -8.25 7.05 -12.73
C LEU A 55 -9.55 7.88 -12.84
N ALA A 56 -10.61 7.37 -12.25
CA ALA A 56 -11.95 7.97 -12.33
C ALA A 56 -12.17 9.09 -11.31
N GLY A 57 -11.29 9.19 -10.29
CA GLY A 57 -11.34 10.26 -9.31
C GLY A 57 -10.27 10.14 -8.24
N SER A 58 -10.01 11.25 -7.57
CA SER A 58 -9.15 11.31 -6.39
C SER A 58 -9.68 12.35 -5.41
N VAL A 59 -9.53 12.08 -4.12
CA VAL A 59 -9.82 13.02 -3.03
C VAL A 59 -8.63 13.01 -2.10
N THR A 60 -8.16 14.20 -1.75
CA THR A 60 -7.08 14.39 -0.80
C THR A 60 -7.58 15.35 0.28
N GLU A 61 -7.48 14.94 1.52
CA GLU A 61 -7.82 15.76 2.69
C GLU A 61 -6.57 15.93 3.53
N ASP A 62 -5.83 17.01 3.29
CA ASP A 62 -4.52 17.24 3.88
C ASP A 62 -4.58 17.35 5.41
N GLU A 63 -5.60 18.04 5.95
CA GLU A 63 -5.80 18.17 7.39
C GLU A 63 -6.12 16.84 8.07
N GLU A 64 -6.77 15.94 7.35
CA GLU A 64 -7.12 14.59 7.81
C GLU A 64 -6.02 13.57 7.54
N GLY A 65 -5.05 13.90 6.69
CA GLY A 65 -3.99 12.98 6.27
C GLY A 65 -4.51 11.76 5.50
N THR A 66 -5.54 11.95 4.67
CA THR A 66 -6.16 10.86 3.93
C THR A 66 -6.13 11.09 2.42
N ILE A 67 -5.93 10.00 1.68
CA ILE A 67 -5.96 10.01 0.21
C ILE A 67 -6.90 8.89 -0.24
N VAL A 68 -7.80 9.21 -1.15
CA VAL A 68 -8.66 8.23 -1.82
C VAL A 68 -8.42 8.30 -3.31
N LEU A 69 -8.09 7.18 -3.94
CA LEU A 69 -7.95 7.04 -5.38
C LEU A 69 -9.01 6.07 -5.89
N ILE A 70 -9.75 6.46 -6.93
CA ILE A 70 -10.80 5.64 -7.52
C ILE A 70 -10.37 5.23 -8.92
N ARG A 71 -10.30 3.92 -9.15
CA ARG A 71 -10.06 3.36 -10.48
C ARG A 71 -11.29 2.61 -10.99
N LYS A 72 -11.50 2.65 -12.30
CA LYS A 72 -12.65 2.02 -12.94
C LYS A 72 -12.28 1.43 -14.30
N ASN A 73 -12.83 0.26 -14.62
CA ASN A 73 -12.64 -0.40 -15.91
C ASN A 73 -13.96 -0.91 -16.53
N GLY A 74 -15.03 -0.15 -16.44
CA GLY A 74 -16.34 -0.53 -16.97
C GLY A 74 -17.16 -1.40 -16.03
N GLU A 75 -16.69 -2.55 -15.66
CA GLU A 75 -17.39 -3.52 -14.80
C GLU A 75 -17.04 -3.36 -13.31
N GLU A 76 -15.79 -3.08 -13.02
CA GLU A 76 -15.26 -2.99 -11.68
C GLU A 76 -14.88 -1.55 -11.31
N THR A 77 -15.18 -1.16 -10.07
CA THR A 77 -14.73 0.10 -9.49
C THR A 77 -14.04 -0.18 -8.17
N ILE A 78 -12.81 0.28 -8.03
CA ILE A 78 -12.00 0.10 -6.82
C ILE A 78 -11.65 1.47 -6.25
N ALA A 79 -11.94 1.65 -4.96
CA ALA A 79 -11.45 2.76 -4.17
C ALA A 79 -10.27 2.29 -3.32
N MET A 80 -9.13 2.91 -3.53
CA MET A 80 -7.93 2.74 -2.71
C MET A 80 -7.87 3.86 -1.70
N ILE A 81 -7.91 3.53 -0.42
CA ILE A 81 -7.97 4.48 0.69
C ILE A 81 -6.66 4.38 1.47
N PHE A 82 -5.96 5.48 1.58
CA PHE A 82 -4.72 5.61 2.32
C PHE A 82 -4.94 6.54 3.51
N ASN A 83 -4.65 6.04 4.70
CA ASN A 83 -4.63 6.83 5.92
C ASN A 83 -3.17 7.07 6.33
N CYS A 84 -2.69 8.28 6.10
CA CYS A 84 -1.33 8.71 6.44
C CYS A 84 -1.28 9.43 7.81
N SER A 85 -2.40 9.43 8.55
CA SER A 85 -2.47 10.00 9.89
C SER A 85 -2.15 8.97 10.98
N SER A 86 -1.84 9.44 12.17
CA SER A 86 -1.60 8.59 13.35
C SER A 86 -2.90 8.05 14.00
N SER A 87 -4.07 8.42 13.50
CA SER A 87 -5.36 8.05 14.08
C SER A 87 -6.21 7.22 13.12
N ALA A 88 -7.03 6.33 13.65
CA ALA A 88 -7.99 5.58 12.84
C ALA A 88 -9.08 6.51 12.28
N LYS A 89 -9.38 6.38 10.99
CA LYS A 89 -10.40 7.16 10.30
C LYS A 89 -11.57 6.27 9.88
N LYS A 90 -12.79 6.83 9.91
CA LYS A 90 -13.99 6.14 9.43
C LYS A 90 -14.33 6.62 8.03
N PHE A 91 -14.44 5.69 7.10
CA PHE A 91 -14.96 5.95 5.76
C PHE A 91 -16.35 5.36 5.62
N MET A 92 -17.27 6.13 5.08
CA MET A 92 -18.61 5.65 4.76
C MET A 92 -18.70 5.38 3.25
N SER A 93 -19.02 4.14 2.89
CA SER A 93 -19.33 3.78 1.51
C SER A 93 -20.83 3.61 1.35
N THR A 94 -21.41 4.26 0.36
CA THR A 94 -22.82 4.13 0.01
C THR A 94 -23.12 2.88 -0.83
N ARG A 95 -22.10 2.13 -1.23
CA ARG A 95 -22.22 0.88 -2.00
C ARG A 95 -21.67 -0.30 -1.20
N ARG A 96 -22.18 -1.51 -1.49
CA ARG A 96 -21.57 -2.75 -0.99
C ARG A 96 -20.12 -2.79 -1.45
N SER A 97 -19.19 -2.72 -0.51
CA SER A 97 -17.76 -2.78 -0.76
C SER A 97 -17.16 -3.98 -0.06
N THR A 98 -16.24 -4.66 -0.72
CA THR A 98 -15.39 -5.68 -0.11
C THR A 98 -14.10 -5.02 0.32
N ILE A 99 -13.74 -5.12 1.60
CA ILE A 99 -12.46 -4.62 2.11
C ILE A 99 -11.42 -5.71 1.87
N CYS A 100 -10.47 -5.43 0.99
CA CYS A 100 -9.42 -6.37 0.59
C CYS A 100 -8.15 -6.28 1.43
N LEU A 101 -8.04 -5.33 2.37
CA LEU A 101 -6.84 -5.13 3.15
C LEU A 101 -6.91 -5.77 4.54
N PRO A 102 -5.87 -6.48 4.97
CA PRO A 102 -5.76 -6.93 6.34
C PRO A 102 -5.56 -5.72 7.26
N LYS A 103 -6.00 -5.86 8.49
CA LYS A 103 -5.67 -4.91 9.56
C LYS A 103 -4.14 -4.91 9.72
N THR A 104 -3.50 -3.78 9.45
CA THR A 104 -2.10 -3.57 9.82
C THR A 104 -2.05 -3.40 11.34
N PRO A 105 -1.22 -4.12 12.08
CA PRO A 105 -0.88 -3.69 13.42
C PRO A 105 -0.24 -2.31 13.30
N LEU A 106 -0.70 -1.36 14.09
CA LEU A 106 -0.03 -0.08 14.25
C LEU A 106 1.40 -0.38 14.68
N MET A 107 2.39 0.02 13.88
CA MET A 107 3.76 0.10 14.38
C MET A 107 3.75 1.12 15.50
N GLU A 108 3.87 0.66 16.74
CA GLU A 108 4.25 1.50 17.85
C GLU A 108 5.72 1.87 17.63
N MET A 109 5.95 3.14 17.25
CA MET A 109 7.29 3.73 17.30
C MET A 109 7.59 4.21 18.73
#